data_ec6fac3d6d6a68490860c6c9eab351b8
#
_entry.id   ec6fac3d6d6a68490860c6c9eab351b8
#
_cell.length_a   1.000
_cell.length_b   1.000
_cell.length_c   1.000
_cell.angle_alpha   90.00
_cell.angle_beta   90.00
_cell.angle_gamma   90.00
#
_symmetry.space_group_name_H-M   'P 1'
#
loop_
_entity.id
_entity.type
_entity.pdbx_description
1 polymer ?
#
loop_
_entity_poly.entity_id
_entity_poly.type
_entity_poly.pdbx_seq_one_letter_code
_entity_poly.pdbx_strand_id
1 'polypeptide(L)'
;MVKTVPVNGGFPGLVENERTMLEQFLDFNREQVLAAVVEVDDEAAGRRWLPGTDLTIGGIVKHLARMENLWFSTKLDDLPAVEPWHSAPFDTDPDWDFHSGAAESIADLVNLYRRVCETSRQRAAHEFSLDVPSARKSFEVGPTSLRWIYLHMIEETAQHRGHLDLLIDASVRD
;
A
#
# COMPACT_ATOMS: atom_id res chain seq x y z
N MET A 1 16.23 -17.95 2.19
CA MET A 1 14.93 -18.64 2.19
C MET A 1 13.97 -17.73 2.91
N VAL A 2 13.13 -16.97 2.16
CA VAL A 2 12.18 -16.03 2.76
C VAL A 2 11.23 -16.83 3.67
N LYS A 3 11.25 -16.52 4.96
CA LYS A 3 10.28 -17.10 5.91
C LYS A 3 8.90 -16.51 5.58
N THR A 4 8.03 -17.29 4.97
CA THR A 4 6.62 -16.96 4.93
C THR A 4 6.10 -16.93 6.37
N VAL A 5 5.92 -15.72 6.91
CA VAL A 5 5.27 -15.55 8.21
C VAL A 5 3.80 -15.97 8.03
N PRO A 6 3.26 -16.85 8.90
CA PRO A 6 1.85 -17.16 8.85
C PRO A 6 1.05 -15.86 9.09
N VAL A 7 0.28 -15.46 8.11
CA VAL A 7 -0.58 -14.29 8.22
C VAL A 7 -1.79 -14.67 9.10
N ASN A 8 -2.14 -13.81 10.04
CA ASN A 8 -3.37 -13.94 10.84
C ASN A 8 -4.62 -13.68 9.98
N GLY A 9 -4.89 -14.49 8.99
CA GLY A 9 -5.99 -14.33 8.04
C GLY A 9 -6.05 -15.48 7.05
N GLY A 10 -5.02 -16.31 7.00
CA GLY A 10 -4.96 -17.42 6.07
C GLY A 10 -4.71 -17.01 4.62
N PHE A 11 -4.48 -17.97 3.76
CA PHE A 11 -4.38 -17.80 2.32
C PHE A 11 -5.79 -17.52 1.77
N PRO A 12 -5.96 -16.70 0.70
CA PRO A 12 -7.25 -16.46 0.08
C PRO A 12 -7.99 -17.74 -0.28
N GLY A 13 -9.31 -17.73 -0.16
CA GLY A 13 -10.17 -18.88 -0.49
C GLY A 13 -9.97 -19.33 -1.94
N LEU A 14 -10.00 -20.64 -2.17
CA LEU A 14 -9.73 -21.22 -3.49
C LEU A 14 -10.93 -21.14 -4.42
N VAL A 15 -12.15 -21.05 -3.88
CA VAL A 15 -13.41 -21.05 -4.63
C VAL A 15 -14.37 -20.05 -3.98
N GLU A 16 -14.21 -18.78 -4.37
CA GLU A 16 -15.03 -17.68 -3.89
C GLU A 16 -15.65 -16.91 -5.05
N ASN A 17 -16.67 -16.09 -4.77
CA ASN A 17 -17.12 -15.14 -5.78
C ASN A 17 -16.04 -14.08 -6.03
N GLU A 18 -16.11 -13.41 -7.19
CA GLU A 18 -15.09 -12.47 -7.65
C GLU A 18 -14.77 -11.39 -6.62
N ARG A 19 -15.78 -10.75 -6.03
CA ARG A 19 -15.57 -9.67 -5.04
C ARG A 19 -14.81 -10.19 -3.81
N THR A 20 -15.27 -11.26 -3.23
CA THR A 20 -14.62 -11.86 -2.06
C THR A 20 -13.18 -12.25 -2.37
N MET A 21 -12.93 -12.77 -3.56
CA MET A 21 -11.58 -13.14 -4.00
C MET A 21 -10.66 -11.92 -4.11
N LEU A 22 -11.12 -10.84 -4.74
CA LEU A 22 -10.35 -9.60 -4.85
C LEU A 22 -10.04 -8.98 -3.48
N GLU A 23 -11.03 -8.92 -2.60
CA GLU A 23 -10.89 -8.41 -1.23
C GLU A 23 -9.86 -9.24 -0.44
N GLN A 24 -9.97 -10.56 -0.48
CA GLN A 24 -9.06 -11.47 0.23
C GLN A 24 -7.63 -11.40 -0.32
N PHE A 25 -7.43 -11.32 -1.64
CA PHE A 25 -6.09 -11.18 -2.22
C PHE A 25 -5.44 -9.85 -1.85
N LEU A 26 -6.18 -8.76 -1.86
CA LEU A 26 -5.65 -7.46 -1.44
C LEU A 26 -5.29 -7.47 0.06
N ASP A 27 -6.18 -8.00 0.91
CA ASP A 27 -5.93 -8.10 2.35
C ASP A 27 -4.76 -9.03 2.67
N PHE A 28 -4.62 -10.13 1.95
CA PHE A 28 -3.45 -11.01 2.06
C PHE A 28 -2.15 -10.24 1.79
N ASN A 29 -2.09 -9.46 0.71
CA ASN A 29 -0.90 -8.66 0.39
C ASN A 29 -0.63 -7.58 1.45
N ARG A 30 -1.66 -6.88 1.94
CA ARG A 30 -1.55 -5.89 3.04
C ARG A 30 -0.94 -6.51 4.31
N GLU A 31 -1.43 -7.68 4.69
CA GLU A 31 -0.91 -8.40 5.86
C GLU A 31 0.53 -8.87 5.65
N GLN A 32 0.90 -9.28 4.43
CA GLN A 32 2.29 -9.64 4.11
C GLN A 32 3.23 -8.43 4.24
N VAL A 33 2.81 -7.23 3.84
CA VAL A 33 3.57 -5.99 4.05
C VAL A 33 3.77 -5.73 5.54
N LEU A 34 2.69 -5.79 6.32
CA LEU A 34 2.74 -5.55 7.77
C LEU A 34 3.62 -6.58 8.50
N ALA A 35 3.53 -7.85 8.10
CA ALA A 35 4.34 -8.92 8.68
C ALA A 35 5.82 -8.77 8.35
N ALA A 36 6.16 -8.27 7.15
CA ALA A 36 7.54 -8.09 6.73
C ALA A 36 8.27 -7.05 7.59
N VAL A 37 7.58 -6.00 8.06
CA VAL A 37 8.19 -4.88 8.78
C VAL A 37 8.06 -4.97 10.30
N VAL A 38 7.54 -6.08 10.84
CA VAL A 38 7.23 -6.21 12.28
C VAL A 38 8.45 -6.10 13.20
N GLU A 39 9.61 -6.55 12.74
CA GLU A 39 10.89 -6.53 13.49
C GLU A 39 11.86 -5.45 12.99
N VAL A 40 11.42 -4.58 12.08
CA VAL A 40 12.25 -3.51 11.51
C VAL A 40 12.24 -2.33 12.48
N ASP A 41 13.42 -1.82 12.85
CA ASP A 41 13.56 -0.59 13.63
C ASP A 41 13.66 0.64 12.73
N ASP A 42 13.65 1.84 13.35
CA ASP A 42 13.64 3.12 12.62
C ASP A 42 14.95 3.34 11.83
N GLU A 43 16.10 2.86 12.32
CA GLU A 43 17.38 2.96 11.62
C GLU A 43 17.35 2.12 10.34
N ALA A 44 16.93 0.87 10.45
CA ALA A 44 16.80 -0.02 9.30
C ALA A 44 15.72 0.47 8.31
N ALA A 45 14.63 1.04 8.82
CA ALA A 45 13.54 1.54 7.99
C ALA A 45 13.95 2.73 7.12
N GLY A 46 14.81 3.62 7.64
CA GLY A 46 15.24 4.84 6.93
C GLY A 46 16.47 4.67 6.04
N ARG A 47 17.22 3.57 6.20
CA ARG A 47 18.49 3.36 5.49
C ARG A 47 18.28 2.84 4.06
N ARG A 48 19.11 3.32 3.13
CA ARG A 48 19.23 2.79 1.75
C ARG A 48 20.11 1.57 1.74
N TRP A 49 19.53 0.40 1.58
CA TRP A 49 20.24 -0.88 1.65
C TRP A 49 20.82 -1.36 0.33
N LEU A 50 20.25 -0.92 -0.79
CA LEU A 50 20.66 -1.36 -2.13
C LEU A 50 21.27 -0.20 -2.92
N PRO A 51 22.44 -0.40 -3.57
CA PRO A 51 23.02 0.62 -4.44
C PRO A 51 22.16 0.83 -5.69
N GLY A 52 22.10 2.06 -6.18
CA GLY A 52 21.39 2.40 -7.42
C GLY A 52 19.88 2.62 -7.27
N THR A 53 19.35 2.59 -6.05
CA THR A 53 17.98 2.97 -5.74
C THR A 53 17.93 3.85 -4.49
N ASP A 54 16.93 4.74 -4.44
CA ASP A 54 16.63 5.56 -3.26
C ASP A 54 15.53 4.95 -2.37
N LEU A 55 15.07 3.74 -2.69
CA LEU A 55 14.04 3.06 -1.93
C LEU A 55 14.51 2.73 -0.51
N THR A 56 13.64 3.00 0.46
CA THR A 56 13.80 2.63 1.86
C THR A 56 12.57 1.84 2.31
N ILE A 57 12.69 1.08 3.39
CA ILE A 57 11.56 0.30 3.94
C ILE A 57 10.44 1.26 4.37
N GLY A 58 10.78 2.33 5.12
CA GLY A 58 9.81 3.34 5.56
C GLY A 58 9.14 4.07 4.40
N GLY A 59 9.91 4.43 3.36
CA GLY A 59 9.39 5.06 2.15
C GLY A 59 8.35 4.20 1.43
N ILE A 60 8.62 2.90 1.29
CA ILE A 60 7.67 1.96 0.68
C ILE A 60 6.37 1.85 1.50
N VAL A 61 6.46 1.71 2.82
CA VAL A 61 5.26 1.63 3.67
C VAL A 61 4.42 2.89 3.56
N LYS A 62 5.04 4.07 3.54
CA LYS A 62 4.33 5.35 3.36
C LYS A 62 3.71 5.48 1.98
N HIS A 63 4.43 5.07 0.95
CA HIS A 63 3.91 5.04 -0.43
C HIS A 63 2.66 4.15 -0.55
N LEU A 64 2.71 2.93 -0.04
CA LEU A 64 1.55 2.04 -0.04
C LEU A 64 0.36 2.63 0.73
N ALA A 65 0.60 3.31 1.85
CA ALA A 65 -0.45 4.02 2.57
C ALA A 65 -1.07 5.15 1.71
N ARG A 66 -0.25 5.89 0.94
CA ARG A 66 -0.73 6.89 -0.01
C ARG A 66 -1.58 6.26 -1.11
N MET A 67 -1.15 5.14 -1.68
CA MET A 67 -1.90 4.46 -2.75
C MET A 67 -3.28 4.00 -2.28
N GLU A 68 -3.39 3.49 -1.05
CA GLU A 68 -4.68 3.19 -0.43
C GLU A 68 -5.60 4.42 -0.37
N ASN A 69 -5.11 5.54 0.13
CA ASN A 69 -5.90 6.77 0.20
C ASN A 69 -6.24 7.32 -1.19
N LEU A 70 -5.28 7.29 -2.11
CA LEU A 70 -5.47 7.79 -3.47
C LEU A 70 -6.59 7.03 -4.19
N TRP A 71 -6.52 5.70 -4.20
CA TRP A 71 -7.41 4.91 -5.03
C TRP A 71 -8.80 4.73 -4.42
N PHE A 72 -8.90 4.43 -3.13
CA PHE A 72 -10.20 4.16 -2.50
C PHE A 72 -10.92 5.41 -1.97
N SER A 73 -10.21 6.50 -1.67
CA SER A 73 -10.85 7.73 -1.19
C SER A 73 -10.88 8.81 -2.26
N THR A 74 -9.71 9.14 -2.84
CA THR A 74 -9.65 10.29 -3.76
C THR A 74 -10.17 9.95 -5.15
N LYS A 75 -9.82 8.79 -5.69
CA LYS A 75 -10.28 8.39 -7.04
C LYS A 75 -11.69 7.83 -7.02
N LEU A 76 -11.97 6.88 -6.13
CA LEU A 76 -13.27 6.22 -6.06
C LEU A 76 -14.37 7.21 -5.65
N ASP A 77 -14.20 7.95 -4.55
CA ASP A 77 -15.25 8.73 -3.89
C ASP A 77 -15.13 10.25 -4.05
N ASP A 78 -14.15 10.76 -4.81
CA ASP A 78 -13.87 12.20 -4.98
C ASP A 78 -13.59 12.95 -3.67
N LEU A 79 -13.02 12.28 -2.68
CA LEU A 79 -12.67 12.90 -1.41
C LEU A 79 -11.28 13.58 -1.49
N PRO A 80 -11.04 14.65 -0.72
CA PRO A 80 -9.70 15.20 -0.61
C PRO A 80 -8.76 14.17 0.00
N ALA A 81 -7.48 14.22 -0.39
CA ALA A 81 -6.46 13.43 0.29
C ALA A 81 -6.41 13.78 1.78
N VAL A 82 -6.18 12.79 2.63
CA VAL A 82 -5.97 13.04 4.06
C VAL A 82 -4.51 13.43 4.34
N GLU A 83 -4.24 13.98 5.53
CA GLU A 83 -2.86 14.21 5.95
C GLU A 83 -2.11 12.87 6.12
N PRO A 84 -0.83 12.83 5.76
CA PRO A 84 0.04 13.96 5.38
C PRO A 84 -0.01 14.35 3.89
N TRP A 85 -0.74 13.66 3.05
CA TRP A 85 -0.70 13.86 1.59
C TRP A 85 -1.47 15.09 1.12
N HIS A 86 -2.43 15.59 1.91
CA HIS A 86 -3.15 16.82 1.58
C HIS A 86 -2.21 18.03 1.51
N SER A 87 -1.25 18.11 2.43
CA SER A 87 -0.28 19.20 2.53
C SER A 87 1.09 18.88 1.89
N ALA A 88 1.24 17.70 1.28
CA ALA A 88 2.51 17.24 0.74
C ALA A 88 2.92 18.05 -0.50
N PRO A 89 4.21 18.39 -0.65
CA PRO A 89 4.72 19.23 -1.73
C PRO A 89 4.95 18.45 -3.03
N PHE A 90 3.96 17.69 -3.51
CA PHE A 90 4.07 16.84 -4.71
C PHE A 90 4.37 17.61 -5.99
N ASP A 91 4.08 18.92 -6.04
CA ASP A 91 4.43 19.77 -7.17
C ASP A 91 5.95 19.96 -7.35
N THR A 92 6.71 19.88 -6.26
CA THR A 92 8.17 20.03 -6.23
C THR A 92 8.91 18.74 -5.96
N ASP A 93 8.27 17.77 -5.34
CA ASP A 93 8.79 16.45 -5.05
C ASP A 93 7.71 15.38 -5.32
N PRO A 94 7.60 14.88 -6.56
CA PRO A 94 6.59 13.87 -6.92
C PRO A 94 6.69 12.56 -6.11
N ASP A 95 7.89 12.25 -5.60
CA ASP A 95 8.20 11.04 -4.81
C ASP A 95 8.30 11.34 -3.30
N TRP A 96 7.68 12.44 -2.85
CA TRP A 96 7.76 12.90 -1.46
C TRP A 96 7.37 11.83 -0.43
N ASP A 97 6.43 10.99 -0.72
CA ASP A 97 6.03 9.88 0.15
C ASP A 97 7.18 8.89 0.39
N PHE A 98 7.95 8.54 -0.64
CA PHE A 98 9.15 7.72 -0.50
C PHE A 98 10.25 8.45 0.28
N HIS A 99 10.50 9.71 -0.04
CA HIS A 99 11.58 10.48 0.57
C HIS A 99 11.31 10.78 2.04
N SER A 100 10.10 11.25 2.38
CA SER A 100 9.73 11.60 3.74
C SER A 100 9.57 10.37 4.64
N GLY A 101 9.09 9.24 4.10
CA GLY A 101 8.96 7.99 4.85
C GLY A 101 10.28 7.44 5.39
N ALA A 102 11.41 7.80 4.77
CA ALA A 102 12.74 7.43 5.25
C ALA A 102 13.14 8.10 6.59
N ALA A 103 12.47 9.18 6.97
CA ALA A 103 12.76 9.94 8.19
C ALA A 103 11.69 9.79 9.29
N GLU A 104 10.66 8.99 9.05
CA GLU A 104 9.55 8.79 9.98
C GLU A 104 9.70 7.48 10.76
N SER A 105 9.10 7.41 11.96
CA SER A 105 9.06 6.18 12.75
C SER A 105 8.31 5.08 12.01
N ILE A 106 8.90 3.89 11.92
CA ILE A 106 8.25 2.73 11.28
C ILE A 106 6.94 2.36 11.98
N ALA A 107 6.87 2.54 13.29
CA ALA A 107 5.64 2.29 14.05
C ALA A 107 4.51 3.25 13.64
N ASP A 108 4.80 4.53 13.41
CA ASP A 108 3.82 5.51 12.95
C ASP A 108 3.38 5.24 11.51
N LEU A 109 4.32 4.86 10.64
CA LEU A 109 4.02 4.47 9.26
C LEU A 109 3.14 3.22 9.18
N VAL A 110 3.42 2.21 9.99
CA VAL A 110 2.57 1.00 10.12
C VAL A 110 1.17 1.35 10.61
N ASN A 111 1.06 2.23 11.60
CA ASN A 111 -0.24 2.70 12.11
C ASN A 111 -1.00 3.51 11.06
N LEU A 112 -0.31 4.36 10.30
CA LEU A 112 -0.89 5.09 9.17
C LEU A 112 -1.43 4.13 8.12
N TYR A 113 -0.61 3.16 7.68
CA TYR A 113 -1.00 2.16 6.68
C TYR A 113 -2.23 1.36 7.12
N ARG A 114 -2.25 0.87 8.37
CA ARG A 114 -3.42 0.16 8.92
C ARG A 114 -4.70 1.01 8.88
N ARG A 115 -4.62 2.28 9.28
CA ARG A 115 -5.79 3.18 9.28
C ARG A 115 -6.34 3.40 7.87
N VAL A 116 -5.45 3.65 6.90
CA VAL A 116 -5.93 3.88 5.52
C VAL A 116 -6.44 2.61 4.85
N CYS A 117 -5.85 1.45 5.12
CA CYS A 117 -6.38 0.17 4.65
C CYS A 117 -7.80 -0.09 5.20
N GLU A 118 -8.04 0.21 6.47
CA GLU A 118 -9.38 0.08 7.06
C GLU A 118 -10.38 1.04 6.41
N THR A 119 -9.97 2.27 6.16
CA THR A 119 -10.79 3.24 5.41
C THR A 119 -11.11 2.74 4.00
N SER A 120 -10.12 2.17 3.30
CA SER A 120 -10.31 1.58 1.97
C SER A 120 -11.33 0.45 1.96
N ARG A 121 -11.29 -0.45 2.95
CA ARG A 121 -12.28 -1.52 3.10
C ARG A 121 -13.69 -0.95 3.27
N GLN A 122 -13.84 0.03 4.15
CA GLN A 122 -15.13 0.68 4.40
C GLN A 122 -15.67 1.35 3.14
N ARG A 123 -14.83 2.09 2.39
CA ARG A 123 -15.22 2.74 1.14
C ARG A 123 -15.68 1.72 0.09
N ALA A 124 -14.86 0.71 -0.17
CA ALA A 124 -15.21 -0.31 -1.12
C ALA A 124 -16.47 -1.10 -0.74
N ALA A 125 -16.72 -1.31 0.56
CA ALA A 125 -17.93 -2.01 1.05
C ALA A 125 -19.23 -1.23 0.82
N HIS A 126 -19.17 0.10 0.65
CA HIS A 126 -20.35 0.90 0.31
C HIS A 126 -20.81 0.72 -1.15
N GLU A 127 -19.94 0.20 -2.01
CA GLU A 127 -20.23 0.03 -3.41
C GLU A 127 -20.91 -1.32 -3.69
N PHE A 128 -22.08 -1.28 -4.35
CA PHE A 128 -22.85 -2.49 -4.67
C PHE A 128 -22.28 -3.33 -5.79
N SER A 129 -21.47 -2.75 -6.68
CA SER A 129 -20.95 -3.41 -7.87
C SER A 129 -19.46 -3.16 -8.04
N LEU A 130 -18.75 -4.17 -8.53
CA LEU A 130 -17.36 -4.01 -8.98
C LEU A 130 -17.24 -3.16 -10.25
N ASP A 131 -18.34 -2.95 -10.98
CA ASP A 131 -18.37 -2.16 -12.22
C ASP A 131 -18.63 -0.67 -11.98
N VAL A 132 -18.83 -0.24 -10.72
CA VAL A 132 -19.03 1.17 -10.42
C VAL A 132 -17.80 1.97 -10.90
N PRO A 133 -18.01 3.05 -11.66
CA PRO A 133 -16.94 3.91 -12.10
C PRO A 133 -16.46 4.80 -10.95
N SER A 134 -15.17 5.03 -10.87
CA SER A 134 -14.59 6.01 -9.95
C SER A 134 -15.12 7.41 -10.24
N ALA A 135 -15.29 8.22 -9.20
CA ALA A 135 -15.77 9.59 -9.31
C ALA A 135 -14.76 10.51 -10.04
N ARG A 136 -13.46 10.23 -9.87
CA ARG A 136 -12.40 10.97 -10.59
C ARG A 136 -11.77 10.13 -11.71
N LYS A 137 -11.46 10.82 -12.81
CA LYS A 137 -10.67 10.25 -13.92
C LYS A 137 -9.29 9.80 -13.44
N SER A 138 -8.79 8.76 -14.09
CA SER A 138 -7.43 8.24 -13.89
C SER A 138 -6.68 8.27 -15.21
N PHE A 139 -5.39 8.59 -15.16
CA PHE A 139 -4.48 8.58 -16.32
C PHE A 139 -4.96 9.41 -17.54
N GLU A 140 -5.75 10.47 -17.33
CA GLU A 140 -6.34 11.30 -18.40
C GLU A 140 -7.27 10.54 -19.38
N VAL A 141 -7.47 9.24 -19.16
CA VAL A 141 -8.24 8.36 -20.05
C VAL A 141 -9.72 8.34 -19.68
N GLY A 142 -10.03 8.27 -18.38
CA GLY A 142 -11.40 8.20 -17.90
C GLY A 142 -11.50 7.62 -16.50
N PRO A 143 -12.73 7.39 -16.00
CA PRO A 143 -12.92 6.70 -14.73
C PRO A 143 -12.47 5.23 -14.84
N THR A 144 -11.94 4.70 -13.74
CA THR A 144 -11.68 3.27 -13.57
C THR A 144 -12.86 2.62 -12.84
N SER A 145 -13.06 1.31 -13.01
CA SER A 145 -14.03 0.59 -12.18
C SER A 145 -13.43 0.21 -10.82
N LEU A 146 -14.26 -0.07 -9.82
CA LEU A 146 -13.80 -0.62 -8.54
C LEU A 146 -13.04 -1.94 -8.74
N ARG A 147 -13.45 -2.79 -9.69
CA ARG A 147 -12.70 -4.01 -10.09
C ARG A 147 -11.28 -3.67 -10.51
N TRP A 148 -11.12 -2.65 -11.35
CA TRP A 148 -9.80 -2.21 -11.80
C TRP A 148 -8.95 -1.70 -10.62
N ILE A 149 -9.56 -0.94 -9.70
CA ILE A 149 -8.87 -0.45 -8.49
C ILE A 149 -8.36 -1.63 -7.65
N TYR A 150 -9.18 -2.66 -7.43
CA TYR A 150 -8.74 -3.86 -6.70
C TYR A 150 -7.57 -4.57 -7.40
N LEU A 151 -7.67 -4.80 -8.70
CA LEU A 151 -6.61 -5.48 -9.46
C LEU A 151 -5.30 -4.68 -9.41
N HIS A 152 -5.38 -3.36 -9.62
CA HIS A 152 -4.23 -2.47 -9.53
C HIS A 152 -3.61 -2.48 -8.13
N MET A 153 -4.41 -2.38 -7.08
CA MET A 153 -3.91 -2.37 -5.71
C MET A 153 -3.32 -3.72 -5.26
N ILE A 154 -3.83 -4.84 -5.80
CA ILE A 154 -3.22 -6.16 -5.59
C ILE A 154 -1.83 -6.20 -6.24
N GLU A 155 -1.71 -5.75 -7.50
CA GLU A 155 -0.44 -5.67 -8.23
C GLU A 155 0.54 -4.75 -7.52
N GLU A 156 0.14 -3.54 -7.21
CA GLU A 156 0.92 -2.49 -6.54
C GLU A 156 1.48 -2.98 -5.20
N THR A 157 0.60 -3.53 -4.36
CA THR A 157 1.00 -4.02 -3.04
C THR A 157 1.94 -5.22 -3.14
N ALA A 158 1.69 -6.15 -4.08
CA ALA A 158 2.52 -7.33 -4.29
C ALA A 158 3.92 -6.94 -4.84
N GLN A 159 3.98 -5.99 -5.77
CA GLN A 159 5.25 -5.47 -6.31
C GLN A 159 6.10 -4.84 -5.21
N HIS A 160 5.53 -3.93 -4.44
CA HIS A 160 6.24 -3.26 -3.35
C HIS A 160 6.58 -4.21 -2.18
N ARG A 161 5.78 -5.25 -1.95
CA ARG A 161 6.13 -6.32 -1.04
C ARG A 161 7.43 -7.02 -1.48
N GLY A 162 7.60 -7.31 -2.77
CA GLY A 162 8.85 -7.86 -3.28
C GLY A 162 10.05 -6.93 -3.09
N HIS A 163 9.87 -5.61 -3.22
CA HIS A 163 10.91 -4.63 -2.90
C HIS A 163 11.28 -4.64 -1.40
N LEU A 164 10.28 -4.73 -0.50
CA LEU A 164 10.51 -4.85 0.94
C LEU A 164 11.32 -6.11 1.28
N ASP A 165 11.00 -7.26 0.69
CA ASP A 165 11.75 -8.49 0.91
C ASP A 165 13.24 -8.34 0.58
N LEU A 166 13.57 -7.66 -0.53
CA LEU A 166 14.96 -7.42 -0.94
C LEU A 166 15.67 -6.44 0.01
N LEU A 167 15.00 -5.37 0.44
CA LEU A 167 15.59 -4.39 1.37
C LEU A 167 15.83 -5.01 2.76
N ILE A 168 14.87 -5.79 3.26
CA ILE A 168 15.00 -6.49 4.54
C ILE A 168 16.08 -7.57 4.49
N ASP A 169 16.15 -8.35 3.41
CA ASP A 169 17.23 -9.33 3.20
C ASP A 169 18.62 -8.64 3.18
N ALA A 170 18.71 -7.45 2.60
CA ALA A 170 19.95 -6.68 2.60
C ALA A 170 20.31 -6.16 4.01
N SER A 171 19.31 -5.71 4.78
CA SER A 171 19.51 -5.15 6.12
C SER A 171 20.03 -6.16 7.15
N VAL A 172 19.70 -7.44 7.03
CA VAL A 172 20.16 -8.48 7.95
C VAL A 172 21.51 -9.08 7.59
N ARG A 173 22.12 -8.68 6.45
CA ARG A 173 23.42 -9.17 5.98
C ARG A 173 24.57 -8.18 6.25
N ASP A 174 24.26 -6.96 6.62
CA ASP A 174 25.20 -5.85 6.90
C ASP A 174 25.48 -5.76 8.41
#